data_84697d22f5cb29721c03730e2a8c036c
#
_entry.id   84697d22f5cb29721c03730e2a8c036c
#
_cell.length_a   1.000
_cell.length_b   1.000
_cell.length_c   1.000
_cell.angle_alpha   90.00
_cell.angle_beta   90.00
_cell.angle_gamma   90.00
#
_symmetry.space_group_name_H-M   'P 1'
#
loop_
_entity.id
_entity.type
_entity.pdbx_description
1 polymer ?
#
loop_
_entity_poly.entity_id
_entity_poly.type
_entity_poly.pdbx_seq_one_letter_code
_entity_poly.pdbx_strand_id
1 'polypeptide(L)'
;MAAIPRAVVRGPKRPALHLGPAPRVGRPFEGRLALAIAVLLVASVSAQARRVISIIPATTEMLFAMGAGDRVIAIGSYDHYPPEAQKLPRVGALIDPNVEQILQMRPDLVVLYATQTELRRRLERANIPYYSYVHKGLGDITQTIRSLGSRVGVEAGATTLADRLEKQLADIRERVANRPRPKTLLVFGREARSLRNIYASGGDGFLHDMLMAAGGTDVMGDVHRQGIQMSMEMVLNRAPEVIVELRYSPEDVSSADMSAWNRLASVPAVKNHRVILLTGEEFVVPGPRVADATRRLAAALHPELKW
;
A
#
# COMPACT_ATOMS: atom_id res chain seq x y z
N MET A 1 56.45 -49.60 5.60
CA MET A 1 57.18 -50.86 5.28
C MET A 1 56.15 -51.93 5.00
N ALA A 2 56.44 -52.76 4.02
CA ALA A 2 55.77 -53.94 3.49
C ALA A 2 54.82 -53.74 2.33
N ALA A 3 55.35 -54.04 1.14
CA ALA A 3 54.73 -54.17 -0.14
C ALA A 3 54.10 -55.58 -0.26
N ILE A 4 53.01 -55.72 -0.98
CA ILE A 4 52.38 -56.99 -1.34
C ILE A 4 52.13 -57.01 -2.87
N PRO A 5 52.36 -58.12 -3.57
CA PRO A 5 52.58 -58.17 -5.02
C PRO A 5 51.32 -58.36 -5.87
N ARG A 6 51.44 -57.95 -7.14
CA ARG A 6 50.49 -58.15 -8.24
C ARG A 6 50.37 -59.63 -8.66
N ALA A 7 49.11 -60.11 -8.74
CA ALA A 7 48.80 -61.37 -9.44
C ALA A 7 48.18 -61.03 -10.81
N VAL A 8 48.74 -61.58 -11.89
CA VAL A 8 48.25 -61.53 -13.27
C VAL A 8 47.31 -62.73 -13.51
N VAL A 9 46.08 -62.43 -13.86
CA VAL A 9 45.12 -63.50 -14.30
C VAL A 9 44.83 -63.28 -15.79
N ARG A 10 45.16 -64.26 -16.59
CA ARG A 10 44.84 -64.35 -18.02
C ARG A 10 43.37 -64.79 -18.20
N GLY A 11 42.58 -63.98 -18.94
CA GLY A 11 41.23 -64.33 -19.33
C GLY A 11 41.10 -65.14 -20.60
N PRO A 12 40.04 -65.91 -20.79
CA PRO A 12 39.84 -66.80 -21.93
C PRO A 12 39.31 -66.11 -23.20
N LYS A 13 39.65 -66.67 -24.36
CA LYS A 13 39.30 -66.22 -25.72
C LYS A 13 37.78 -66.28 -25.99
N ARG A 14 37.26 -65.24 -26.61
CA ARG A 14 35.86 -65.17 -27.10
C ARG A 14 35.72 -65.82 -28.49
N PRO A 15 34.63 -66.54 -28.78
CA PRO A 15 34.30 -66.93 -30.14
C PRO A 15 33.59 -65.82 -30.92
N ALA A 16 33.81 -65.79 -32.23
CA ALA A 16 33.19 -64.81 -33.15
C ALA A 16 31.72 -65.10 -33.37
N LEU A 17 30.87 -64.01 -33.23
CA LEU A 17 29.47 -64.05 -33.58
C LEU A 17 29.23 -63.45 -34.97
N HIS A 18 28.54 -64.18 -35.83
CA HIS A 18 28.06 -63.75 -37.13
C HIS A 18 27.03 -62.65 -37.01
N LEU A 19 27.26 -61.52 -37.73
CA LEU A 19 26.34 -60.42 -37.91
C LEU A 19 25.30 -60.77 -38.99
N GLY A 20 24.03 -60.90 -38.57
CA GLY A 20 22.87 -60.89 -39.45
C GLY A 20 22.44 -59.46 -39.82
N PRO A 21 21.67 -59.23 -40.89
CA PRO A 21 21.33 -57.91 -41.37
C PRO A 21 20.43 -57.13 -40.42
N ALA A 22 20.72 -55.83 -40.24
CA ALA A 22 19.99 -54.92 -39.38
C ALA A 22 18.54 -54.67 -39.81
N PRO A 23 17.60 -54.53 -38.88
CA PRO A 23 16.23 -54.14 -39.19
C PRO A 23 16.14 -52.66 -39.55
N ARG A 24 15.35 -52.33 -40.58
CA ARG A 24 15.03 -50.99 -41.01
C ARG A 24 14.26 -50.25 -39.90
N VAL A 25 14.87 -49.20 -39.36
CA VAL A 25 14.27 -48.27 -38.42
C VAL A 25 13.25 -47.41 -39.17
N GLY A 26 11.98 -47.59 -38.82
CA GLY A 26 10.91 -46.70 -39.27
C GLY A 26 11.03 -45.33 -38.65
N ARG A 27 10.90 -44.28 -39.43
CA ARG A 27 10.80 -42.87 -38.99
C ARG A 27 9.45 -42.60 -38.31
N PRO A 28 9.40 -41.75 -37.49
CA PRO A 28 9.00 -41.49 -36.16
C PRO A 28 7.95 -40.50 -35.92
N PHE A 29 7.65 -40.44 -34.72
CA PHE A 29 6.62 -39.71 -33.99
C PHE A 29 7.08 -38.37 -33.42
N GLU A 30 8.04 -37.64 -34.03
CA GLU A 30 8.54 -36.38 -33.44
C GLU A 30 7.64 -35.15 -33.63
N GLY A 31 6.71 -35.18 -34.62
CA GLY A 31 5.85 -34.04 -34.90
C GLY A 31 4.64 -33.83 -33.97
N ARG A 32 4.21 -34.87 -33.23
CA ARG A 32 3.00 -34.79 -32.38
C ARG A 32 3.28 -34.34 -30.92
N LEU A 33 4.48 -34.57 -30.42
CA LEU A 33 4.84 -34.17 -29.07
C LEU A 33 5.14 -32.66 -28.96
N ALA A 34 5.74 -32.06 -30.01
CA ALA A 34 6.03 -30.62 -30.05
C ALA A 34 4.76 -29.77 -30.09
N LEU A 35 3.70 -30.22 -30.76
CA LEU A 35 2.42 -29.50 -30.83
C LEU A 35 1.66 -29.53 -29.50
N ALA A 36 1.77 -30.64 -28.74
CA ALA A 36 1.13 -30.77 -27.42
C ALA A 36 1.80 -29.88 -26.35
N ILE A 37 3.12 -29.70 -26.42
CA ILE A 37 3.86 -28.80 -25.49
C ILE A 37 3.60 -27.32 -25.79
N ALA A 38 3.43 -26.95 -27.06
CA ALA A 38 3.11 -25.58 -27.44
C ALA A 38 1.70 -25.14 -26.98
N VAL A 39 0.74 -26.07 -26.92
CA VAL A 39 -0.64 -25.79 -26.43
C VAL A 39 -0.68 -25.67 -24.89
N LEU A 40 0.21 -26.33 -24.16
CA LEU A 40 0.28 -26.25 -22.68
C LEU A 40 0.96 -24.99 -22.17
N LEU A 41 1.77 -24.31 -22.99
CA LEU A 41 2.44 -23.05 -22.62
C LEU A 41 1.59 -21.79 -22.73
N VAL A 42 0.39 -21.88 -23.32
CA VAL A 42 -0.53 -20.73 -23.51
C VAL A 42 -1.51 -20.55 -22.34
N ALA A 43 -1.55 -21.43 -21.36
CA ALA A 43 -2.61 -21.48 -20.34
C ALA A 43 -2.28 -20.81 -18.99
N SER A 44 -1.29 -19.92 -18.93
CA SER A 44 -1.01 -19.14 -17.70
C SER A 44 -1.17 -17.64 -17.87
N VAL A 45 -2.12 -17.21 -18.69
CA VAL A 45 -2.62 -15.84 -18.56
C VAL A 45 -3.50 -15.86 -17.31
N SER A 46 -2.94 -15.41 -16.19
CA SER A 46 -3.73 -15.12 -14.99
C SER A 46 -4.92 -14.27 -15.43
N ALA A 47 -6.13 -14.78 -15.31
CA ALA A 47 -7.31 -14.06 -15.73
C ALA A 47 -7.34 -12.72 -14.99
N GLN A 48 -7.23 -11.63 -15.76
CA GLN A 48 -7.25 -10.28 -15.22
C GLN A 48 -8.63 -10.00 -14.63
N ALA A 49 -8.65 -9.47 -13.41
CA ALA A 49 -9.91 -9.17 -12.76
C ALA A 49 -10.66 -8.02 -13.46
N ARG A 50 -11.96 -8.23 -13.70
CA ARG A 50 -12.87 -7.28 -14.38
C ARG A 50 -14.07 -6.89 -13.54
N ARG A 51 -14.32 -7.59 -12.45
CA ARG A 51 -15.43 -7.34 -11.52
C ARG A 51 -14.86 -7.18 -10.11
N VAL A 52 -14.31 -6.01 -9.85
CA VAL A 52 -13.56 -5.72 -8.62
C VAL A 52 -14.49 -5.08 -7.59
N ILE A 53 -14.50 -5.60 -6.38
CA ILE A 53 -15.05 -4.90 -5.20
C ILE A 53 -13.88 -4.38 -4.38
N SER A 54 -13.85 -3.07 -4.12
CA SER A 54 -12.85 -2.44 -3.25
C SER A 54 -13.55 -1.87 -2.02
N ILE A 55 -13.22 -2.34 -0.82
CA ILE A 55 -13.84 -1.85 0.43
C ILE A 55 -12.90 -0.93 1.23
N ILE A 56 -11.87 -0.41 0.57
CA ILE A 56 -10.83 0.40 1.18
C ILE A 56 -10.64 1.68 0.36
N PRO A 57 -10.88 2.87 0.93
CA PRO A 57 -10.76 4.14 0.21
C PRO A 57 -9.44 4.29 -0.58
N ALA A 58 -8.31 3.97 0.04
CA ALA A 58 -7.00 4.06 -0.60
C ALA A 58 -6.90 3.21 -1.88
N THR A 59 -7.37 1.96 -1.86
CA THR A 59 -7.31 1.07 -3.02
C THR A 59 -8.35 1.41 -4.08
N THR A 60 -9.51 1.93 -3.68
CA THR A 60 -10.50 2.49 -4.61
C THR A 60 -9.90 3.66 -5.39
N GLU A 61 -9.28 4.61 -4.70
CA GLU A 61 -8.57 5.72 -5.36
C GLU A 61 -7.47 5.23 -6.31
N MET A 62 -6.69 4.22 -5.89
CA MET A 62 -5.64 3.62 -6.73
C MET A 62 -6.20 3.02 -8.01
N LEU A 63 -7.30 2.23 -7.91
CA LEU A 63 -7.95 1.59 -9.06
C LEU A 63 -8.43 2.62 -10.08
N PHE A 64 -9.09 3.67 -9.62
CA PHE A 64 -9.54 4.75 -10.52
C PHE A 64 -8.36 5.52 -11.12
N ALA A 65 -7.37 5.89 -10.32
CA ALA A 65 -6.22 6.68 -10.77
C ALA A 65 -5.31 5.94 -11.77
N MET A 66 -5.26 4.59 -11.71
CA MET A 66 -4.50 3.78 -12.67
C MET A 66 -5.30 3.39 -13.93
N GLY A 67 -6.57 3.83 -14.03
CA GLY A 67 -7.43 3.57 -15.20
C GLY A 67 -8.20 2.25 -15.13
N ALA A 68 -8.44 1.71 -13.94
CA ALA A 68 -9.25 0.50 -13.74
C ALA A 68 -10.63 0.78 -13.10
N GLY A 69 -11.09 2.04 -13.13
CA GLY A 69 -12.36 2.43 -12.52
C GLY A 69 -13.58 1.73 -13.11
N ASP A 70 -13.58 1.45 -14.42
CA ASP A 70 -14.60 0.69 -15.15
C ASP A 70 -14.75 -0.77 -14.68
N ARG A 71 -13.74 -1.30 -13.99
CA ARG A 71 -13.74 -2.66 -13.42
C ARG A 71 -14.29 -2.70 -12.01
N VAL A 72 -14.42 -1.56 -11.35
CA VAL A 72 -14.94 -1.48 -9.98
C VAL A 72 -16.47 -1.54 -10.02
N ILE A 73 -17.05 -2.58 -9.42
CA ILE A 73 -18.51 -2.81 -9.41
C ILE A 73 -19.18 -2.44 -8.09
N ALA A 74 -18.40 -2.31 -7.01
CA ALA A 74 -18.88 -1.84 -5.71
C ALA A 74 -17.72 -1.35 -4.85
N ILE A 75 -18.03 -0.51 -3.87
CA ILE A 75 -17.08 0.17 -2.99
C ILE A 75 -17.48 0.05 -1.51
N GLY A 76 -16.59 0.46 -0.63
CA GLY A 76 -16.85 0.57 0.81
C GLY A 76 -17.72 1.77 1.17
N SER A 77 -18.24 1.78 2.42
CA SER A 77 -19.10 2.86 2.92
C SER A 77 -18.39 4.21 3.05
N TYR A 78 -17.08 4.20 3.23
CA TYR A 78 -16.23 5.40 3.43
C TYR A 78 -15.45 5.82 2.18
N ASP A 79 -15.79 5.29 1.01
CA ASP A 79 -15.18 5.67 -0.25
C ASP A 79 -15.87 6.93 -0.79
N HIS A 80 -15.22 8.09 -0.63
CA HIS A 80 -15.75 9.39 -1.07
C HIS A 80 -15.05 9.93 -2.34
N TYR A 81 -13.90 9.40 -2.68
CA TYR A 81 -13.12 9.84 -3.82
C TYR A 81 -12.69 8.65 -4.72
N PRO A 82 -12.64 8.82 -6.04
CA PRO A 82 -13.06 10.01 -6.79
C PRO A 82 -14.61 10.15 -6.85
N PRO A 83 -15.15 11.29 -7.32
CA PRO A 83 -16.60 11.50 -7.40
C PRO A 83 -17.35 10.42 -8.20
N GLU A 84 -16.71 9.87 -9.22
CA GLU A 84 -17.27 8.78 -10.03
C GLU A 84 -17.52 7.51 -9.22
N ALA A 85 -16.66 7.21 -8.25
CA ALA A 85 -16.82 6.05 -7.38
C ALA A 85 -18.07 6.13 -6.52
N GLN A 86 -18.52 7.34 -6.13
CA GLN A 86 -19.70 7.53 -5.29
C GLN A 86 -21.01 7.04 -5.91
N LYS A 87 -21.03 6.83 -7.24
CA LYS A 87 -22.18 6.29 -7.98
C LYS A 87 -22.32 4.77 -7.86
N LEU A 88 -21.29 4.11 -7.34
CA LEU A 88 -21.25 2.65 -7.23
C LEU A 88 -22.00 2.16 -5.99
N PRO A 89 -22.54 0.94 -6.02
CA PRO A 89 -23.12 0.29 -4.85
C PRO A 89 -22.13 0.20 -3.70
N ARG A 90 -22.63 0.38 -2.46
CA ARG A 90 -21.84 0.27 -1.25
C ARG A 90 -22.07 -1.07 -0.57
N VAL A 91 -21.01 -1.75 -0.17
CA VAL A 91 -21.03 -3.11 0.39
C VAL A 91 -20.54 -3.16 1.84
N GLY A 92 -20.78 -2.09 2.59
CA GLY A 92 -20.40 -2.02 4.00
C GLY A 92 -18.99 -1.44 4.20
N ALA A 93 -18.50 -1.53 5.43
CA ALA A 93 -17.23 -0.94 5.85
C ALA A 93 -16.22 -2.00 6.32
N LEU A 94 -15.06 -1.55 6.78
CA LEU A 94 -13.98 -2.40 7.30
C LEU A 94 -14.46 -3.36 8.40
N ILE A 95 -15.26 -2.87 9.33
CA ILE A 95 -15.69 -3.63 10.52
C ILE A 95 -17.00 -4.38 10.31
N ASP A 96 -17.82 -3.96 9.36
CA ASP A 96 -19.15 -4.51 9.06
C ASP A 96 -19.41 -4.64 7.54
N PRO A 97 -18.59 -5.40 6.80
CA PRO A 97 -18.81 -5.63 5.38
C PRO A 97 -20.09 -6.44 5.15
N ASN A 98 -20.89 -6.04 4.17
CA ASN A 98 -22.08 -6.81 3.76
C ASN A 98 -21.65 -8.02 2.90
N VAL A 99 -21.28 -9.10 3.58
CA VAL A 99 -20.75 -10.32 2.93
C VAL A 99 -21.76 -10.93 1.96
N GLU A 100 -23.04 -10.92 2.27
CA GLU A 100 -24.09 -11.49 1.40
C GLU A 100 -24.15 -10.73 0.08
N GLN A 101 -24.19 -9.39 0.14
CA GLN A 101 -24.19 -8.54 -1.04
C GLN A 101 -22.91 -8.73 -1.87
N ILE A 102 -21.74 -8.82 -1.22
CA ILE A 102 -20.46 -9.10 -1.90
C ILE A 102 -20.54 -10.41 -2.69
N LEU A 103 -21.03 -11.49 -2.07
CA LEU A 103 -21.15 -12.80 -2.72
C LEU A 103 -22.18 -12.80 -3.86
N GLN A 104 -23.33 -12.14 -3.67
CA GLN A 104 -24.38 -12.02 -4.69
C GLN A 104 -23.89 -11.28 -5.94
N MET A 105 -23.01 -10.31 -5.79
CA MET A 105 -22.43 -9.56 -6.90
C MET A 105 -21.44 -10.36 -7.73
N ARG A 106 -21.04 -11.57 -7.31
CA ARG A 106 -20.09 -12.45 -8.01
C ARG A 106 -18.86 -11.73 -8.53
N PRO A 107 -18.06 -11.09 -7.65
CA PRO A 107 -16.81 -10.46 -8.06
C PRO A 107 -15.78 -11.51 -8.47
N ASP A 108 -14.84 -11.13 -9.31
CA ASP A 108 -13.66 -11.93 -9.62
C ASP A 108 -12.41 -11.44 -8.84
N LEU A 109 -12.54 -10.33 -8.10
CA LEU A 109 -11.55 -9.86 -7.12
C LEU A 109 -12.22 -9.02 -6.03
N VAL A 110 -11.91 -9.29 -4.78
CA VAL A 110 -12.27 -8.43 -3.64
C VAL A 110 -10.99 -7.88 -3.00
N VAL A 111 -10.87 -6.56 -2.90
CA VAL A 111 -9.78 -5.90 -2.19
C VAL A 111 -10.21 -5.62 -0.76
N LEU A 112 -9.48 -6.17 0.21
CA LEU A 112 -9.82 -6.12 1.63
C LEU A 112 -8.56 -5.90 2.49
N TYR A 113 -8.73 -5.45 3.72
CA TYR A 113 -7.61 -5.41 4.67
C TYR A 113 -7.18 -6.81 5.11
N ALA A 114 -5.88 -7.03 5.26
CA ALA A 114 -5.33 -8.31 5.74
C ALA A 114 -5.89 -8.73 7.11
N THR A 115 -6.36 -7.78 7.91
CA THR A 115 -6.98 -8.00 9.22
C THR A 115 -8.41 -8.51 9.15
N GLN A 116 -9.10 -8.43 8.00
CA GLN A 116 -10.48 -8.90 7.81
C GLN A 116 -10.55 -10.43 7.61
N THR A 117 -10.17 -11.17 8.62
CA THR A 117 -10.02 -12.64 8.55
C THR A 117 -11.33 -13.37 8.30
N GLU A 118 -12.46 -12.86 8.82
CA GLU A 118 -13.77 -13.50 8.60
C GLU A 118 -14.25 -13.33 7.15
N LEU A 119 -14.16 -12.11 6.60
CA LEU A 119 -14.49 -11.87 5.19
C LEU A 119 -13.62 -12.74 4.28
N ARG A 120 -12.31 -12.80 4.55
CA ARG A 120 -11.39 -13.66 3.80
C ARG A 120 -11.84 -15.11 3.78
N ARG A 121 -12.17 -15.69 4.95
CA ARG A 121 -12.67 -17.07 5.05
C ARG A 121 -13.96 -17.31 4.26
N ARG A 122 -14.85 -16.34 4.20
CA ARG A 122 -16.08 -16.41 3.41
C ARG A 122 -15.80 -16.42 1.92
N LEU A 123 -14.88 -15.56 1.45
CA LEU A 123 -14.44 -15.51 0.05
C LEU A 123 -13.74 -16.81 -0.37
N GLU A 124 -12.86 -17.36 0.48
CA GLU A 124 -12.19 -18.64 0.26
C GLU A 124 -13.19 -19.80 0.06
N ARG A 125 -14.23 -19.89 0.91
CA ARG A 125 -15.30 -20.90 0.78
C ARG A 125 -16.10 -20.74 -0.51
N ALA A 126 -16.25 -19.51 -0.99
CA ALA A 126 -16.96 -19.19 -2.23
C ALA A 126 -16.05 -19.25 -3.48
N ASN A 127 -14.77 -19.62 -3.33
CA ASN A 127 -13.75 -19.60 -4.38
C ASN A 127 -13.63 -18.22 -5.08
N ILE A 128 -13.80 -17.12 -4.34
CA ILE A 128 -13.65 -15.76 -4.85
C ILE A 128 -12.24 -15.28 -4.52
N PRO A 129 -11.45 -14.89 -5.54
CA PRO A 129 -10.12 -14.32 -5.34
C PRO A 129 -10.17 -13.01 -4.55
N TYR A 130 -9.16 -12.78 -3.73
CA TYR A 130 -9.03 -11.53 -2.99
C TYR A 130 -7.61 -10.97 -3.04
N TYR A 131 -7.49 -9.68 -2.79
CA TYR A 131 -6.23 -8.96 -2.59
C TYR A 131 -6.17 -8.46 -1.15
N SER A 132 -5.22 -8.98 -0.37
CA SER A 132 -4.99 -8.55 1.02
C SER A 132 -4.14 -7.29 1.04
N TYR A 133 -4.78 -6.16 1.32
CA TYR A 133 -4.12 -4.88 1.46
C TYR A 133 -3.48 -4.73 2.84
N VAL A 134 -2.24 -4.29 2.84
CA VAL A 134 -1.48 -3.85 4.02
C VAL A 134 -0.75 -2.58 3.63
N HIS A 135 -0.73 -1.60 4.51
CA HIS A 135 0.18 -0.47 4.34
C HIS A 135 0.92 -0.20 5.63
N LYS A 136 2.17 0.22 5.51
CA LYS A 136 3.03 0.60 6.63
C LYS A 136 3.62 1.99 6.43
N GLY A 137 3.96 2.36 5.20
CA GLY A 137 4.59 3.63 4.88
C GLY A 137 4.31 4.11 3.46
N LEU A 138 4.94 5.21 3.04
CA LEU A 138 4.75 5.80 1.71
C LEU A 138 5.15 4.84 0.57
N GLY A 139 6.19 4.02 0.77
CA GLY A 139 6.64 3.06 -0.24
C GLY A 139 5.62 1.98 -0.56
N ASP A 140 4.78 1.59 0.41
CA ASP A 140 3.73 0.58 0.18
C ASP A 140 2.64 1.08 -0.77
N ILE A 141 2.43 2.39 -0.88
CA ILE A 141 1.43 2.99 -1.77
C ILE A 141 1.79 2.67 -3.23
N THR A 142 3.01 2.96 -3.66
CA THR A 142 3.44 2.73 -5.05
C THR A 142 3.60 1.25 -5.34
N GLN A 143 4.04 0.45 -4.37
CA GLN A 143 4.09 -1.00 -4.48
C GLN A 143 2.69 -1.61 -4.65
N THR A 144 1.70 -1.15 -3.87
CA THR A 144 0.30 -1.58 -3.98
C THR A 144 -0.28 -1.21 -5.34
N ILE A 145 -0.04 0.01 -5.83
CA ILE A 145 -0.48 0.45 -7.15
C ILE A 145 0.04 -0.51 -8.24
N ARG A 146 1.34 -0.83 -8.26
CA ARG A 146 1.94 -1.74 -9.25
C ARG A 146 1.35 -3.14 -9.13
N SER A 147 1.30 -3.69 -7.92
CA SER A 147 0.81 -5.04 -7.64
C SER A 147 -0.68 -5.19 -7.97
N LEU A 148 -1.52 -4.21 -7.58
CA LEU A 148 -2.95 -4.22 -7.87
C LEU A 148 -3.20 -4.01 -9.38
N GLY A 149 -2.41 -3.14 -10.02
CA GLY A 149 -2.46 -2.93 -11.47
C GLY A 149 -2.24 -4.22 -12.27
N SER A 150 -1.28 -5.03 -11.85
CA SER A 150 -1.05 -6.35 -12.46
C SER A 150 -2.25 -7.30 -12.25
N ARG A 151 -2.86 -7.30 -11.06
CA ARG A 151 -4.04 -8.14 -10.77
C ARG A 151 -5.26 -7.78 -11.61
N VAL A 152 -5.40 -6.50 -11.93
CA VAL A 152 -6.53 -6.00 -12.74
C VAL A 152 -6.15 -5.73 -14.19
N GLY A 153 -4.92 -6.01 -14.65
CA GLY A 153 -4.48 -5.91 -16.03
C GLY A 153 -4.42 -4.48 -16.59
N VAL A 154 -3.88 -3.57 -15.78
CA VAL A 154 -3.61 -2.18 -16.17
C VAL A 154 -2.17 -1.77 -15.78
N GLU A 155 -1.22 -2.67 -16.01
CA GLU A 155 0.17 -2.54 -15.58
C GLU A 155 0.81 -1.21 -16.05
N ALA A 156 0.53 -0.79 -17.28
CA ALA A 156 1.07 0.45 -17.84
C ALA A 156 0.56 1.69 -17.07
N GLY A 157 -0.76 1.74 -16.79
CA GLY A 157 -1.36 2.82 -16.00
C GLY A 157 -0.86 2.84 -14.56
N ALA A 158 -0.73 1.66 -13.96
CA ALA A 158 -0.20 1.50 -12.61
C ALA A 158 1.27 1.95 -12.50
N THR A 159 2.11 1.56 -13.48
CA THR A 159 3.51 1.98 -13.53
C THR A 159 3.62 3.49 -13.68
N THR A 160 2.90 4.07 -14.63
CA THR A 160 2.88 5.53 -14.85
C THR A 160 2.44 6.29 -13.60
N LEU A 161 1.41 5.81 -12.89
CA LEU A 161 0.93 6.42 -11.66
C LEU A 161 1.99 6.34 -10.54
N ALA A 162 2.56 5.16 -10.34
CA ALA A 162 3.56 4.92 -9.30
C ALA A 162 4.83 5.75 -9.52
N ASP A 163 5.38 5.77 -10.75
CA ASP A 163 6.55 6.57 -11.11
C ASP A 163 6.32 8.07 -10.90
N ARG A 164 5.13 8.55 -11.27
CA ARG A 164 4.75 9.95 -11.03
C ARG A 164 4.73 10.29 -9.54
N LEU A 165 4.15 9.43 -8.69
CA LEU A 165 4.11 9.65 -7.25
C LEU A 165 5.51 9.62 -6.62
N GLU A 166 6.34 8.65 -7.00
CA GLU A 166 7.73 8.55 -6.54
C GLU A 166 8.52 9.81 -6.89
N LYS A 167 8.37 10.30 -8.14
CA LYS A 167 8.99 11.53 -8.59
C LYS A 167 8.50 12.75 -7.78
N GLN A 168 7.19 12.92 -7.62
CA GLN A 168 6.63 14.04 -6.85
C GLN A 168 7.12 14.06 -5.41
N LEU A 169 7.19 12.90 -4.75
CA LEU A 169 7.73 12.79 -3.40
C LEU A 169 9.23 13.06 -3.33
N ALA A 170 9.99 12.65 -4.36
CA ALA A 170 11.42 12.97 -4.48
C ALA A 170 11.64 14.48 -4.66
N ASP A 171 10.87 15.12 -5.54
CA ASP A 171 10.94 16.57 -5.79
C ASP A 171 10.64 17.39 -4.50
N ILE A 172 9.68 16.92 -3.67
CA ILE A 172 9.39 17.55 -2.36
C ILE A 172 10.58 17.40 -1.42
N ARG A 173 11.13 16.16 -1.28
CA ARG A 173 12.30 15.90 -0.41
C ARG A 173 13.52 16.74 -0.80
N GLU A 174 13.79 16.86 -2.09
CA GLU A 174 14.89 17.66 -2.61
C GLU A 174 14.71 19.15 -2.25
N ARG A 175 13.50 19.67 -2.41
CA ARG A 175 13.18 21.08 -2.12
C ARG A 175 13.39 21.46 -0.66
N VAL A 176 13.16 20.52 0.27
CA VAL A 176 13.33 20.74 1.72
C VAL A 176 14.66 20.22 2.27
N ALA A 177 15.51 19.58 1.46
CA ALA A 177 16.72 18.87 1.91
C ALA A 177 17.68 19.73 2.74
N ASN A 178 17.83 21.01 2.35
CA ASN A 178 18.74 21.96 3.00
C ASN A 178 18.00 22.97 3.90
N ARG A 179 16.80 22.61 4.38
CA ARG A 179 16.02 23.49 5.28
C ARG A 179 16.06 22.98 6.71
N PRO A 180 15.90 23.89 7.70
CA PRO A 180 15.69 23.46 9.08
C PRO A 180 14.50 22.49 9.16
N ARG A 181 14.64 21.45 9.97
CA ARG A 181 13.60 20.43 10.15
C ARG A 181 12.90 20.67 11.49
N PRO A 182 11.80 21.45 11.54
CA PRO A 182 11.14 21.78 12.79
C PRO A 182 10.60 20.52 13.50
N LYS A 183 10.75 20.49 14.82
CA LYS A 183 10.14 19.48 15.68
C LYS A 183 8.63 19.60 15.60
N THR A 184 7.99 18.63 14.96
CA THR A 184 6.58 18.70 14.61
C THR A 184 5.78 17.62 15.31
N LEU A 185 4.67 18.01 15.93
CA LEU A 185 3.63 17.11 16.40
C LEU A 185 2.53 17.06 15.33
N LEU A 186 2.29 15.88 14.75
CA LEU A 186 1.26 15.65 13.75
C LEU A 186 0.05 14.98 14.41
N VAL A 187 -1.03 15.73 14.63
CA VAL A 187 -2.26 15.31 15.28
C VAL A 187 -3.31 14.97 14.24
N PHE A 188 -3.91 13.78 14.30
CA PHE A 188 -4.97 13.36 13.39
C PHE A 188 -6.34 13.14 14.06
N GLY A 189 -6.44 13.44 15.35
CA GLY A 189 -7.71 13.40 16.09
C GLY A 189 -7.56 13.93 17.50
N ARG A 190 -8.60 14.58 18.00
CA ARG A 190 -8.83 14.93 19.40
C ARG A 190 -10.28 15.33 19.61
N GLU A 191 -10.72 15.44 20.85
CA GLU A 191 -12.02 16.04 21.15
C GLU A 191 -12.10 17.48 20.63
N ALA A 192 -13.21 17.85 20.02
CA ALA A 192 -13.35 19.06 19.22
C ALA A 192 -12.95 20.37 19.95
N ARG A 193 -13.32 20.50 21.23
CA ARG A 193 -13.13 21.74 22.03
C ARG A 193 -12.18 21.56 23.22
N SER A 194 -11.42 20.47 23.25
CA SER A 194 -10.53 20.16 24.36
C SER A 194 -9.25 19.53 23.88
N LEU A 195 -8.24 19.44 24.76
CA LEU A 195 -7.01 18.68 24.52
C LEU A 195 -7.09 17.29 25.17
N ARG A 196 -8.29 16.65 25.12
CA ARG A 196 -8.47 15.26 25.52
C ARG A 196 -8.45 14.35 24.31
N ASN A 197 -8.08 13.09 24.54
CA ASN A 197 -8.02 12.06 23.48
C ASN A 197 -7.24 12.55 22.25
N ILE A 198 -6.05 13.13 22.47
CA ILE A 198 -5.17 13.55 21.39
C ILE A 198 -4.58 12.29 20.74
N TYR A 199 -4.86 12.09 19.47
CA TYR A 199 -4.25 11.04 18.65
C TYR A 199 -3.24 11.68 17.69
N ALA A 200 -1.99 11.23 17.77
CA ALA A 200 -0.89 11.77 16.98
C ALA A 200 -0.14 10.65 16.25
N SER A 201 0.57 11.02 15.18
CA SER A 201 1.52 10.13 14.52
C SER A 201 2.59 9.67 15.50
N GLY A 202 2.93 8.40 15.47
CA GLY A 202 4.15 7.88 16.07
C GLY A 202 5.25 7.74 15.02
N GLY A 203 6.36 7.10 15.38
CA GLY A 203 7.56 6.96 14.54
C GLY A 203 7.46 5.97 13.39
N ASP A 204 6.28 5.34 13.18
CA ASP A 204 6.03 4.42 12.10
C ASP A 204 4.79 4.86 11.29
N GLY A 205 4.70 4.40 10.04
CA GLY A 205 3.52 4.56 9.21
C GLY A 205 3.58 5.74 8.24
N PHE A 206 2.56 5.83 7.38
CA PHE A 206 2.59 6.78 6.27
C PHE A 206 2.54 8.26 6.72
N LEU A 207 1.89 8.56 7.85
CA LEU A 207 1.88 9.92 8.41
C LEU A 207 3.27 10.36 8.85
N HIS A 208 4.01 9.47 9.53
CA HIS A 208 5.41 9.69 9.88
C HIS A 208 6.25 9.91 8.61
N ASP A 209 6.17 8.99 7.64
CA ASP A 209 6.92 9.10 6.39
C ASP A 209 6.59 10.37 5.61
N MET A 210 5.31 10.77 5.60
CA MET A 210 4.84 12.01 4.96
C MET A 210 5.44 13.24 5.66
N LEU A 211 5.46 13.26 7.00
CA LEU A 211 6.07 14.33 7.77
C LEU A 211 7.57 14.42 7.51
N MET A 212 8.26 13.27 7.49
CA MET A 212 9.70 13.23 7.20
C MET A 212 10.00 13.69 5.78
N ALA A 213 9.18 13.29 4.80
CA ALA A 213 9.29 13.72 3.40
C ALA A 213 9.00 15.22 3.21
N ALA A 214 8.11 15.77 4.03
CA ALA A 214 7.78 17.19 4.06
C ALA A 214 8.84 18.06 4.77
N GLY A 215 9.93 17.48 5.28
CA GLY A 215 11.03 18.21 5.93
C GLY A 215 10.80 18.53 7.41
N GLY A 216 9.84 17.87 8.07
CA GLY A 216 9.70 17.95 9.52
C GLY A 216 10.57 16.94 10.27
N THR A 217 10.60 17.05 11.60
CA THR A 217 11.12 16.04 12.53
C THR A 217 9.98 15.62 13.44
N ASP A 218 9.61 14.35 13.41
CA ASP A 218 8.53 13.84 14.24
C ASP A 218 8.95 13.81 15.72
N VAL A 219 8.23 14.54 16.58
CA VAL A 219 8.51 14.56 18.02
C VAL A 219 8.26 13.21 18.69
N MET A 220 7.52 12.33 18.02
CA MET A 220 7.22 10.97 18.49
C MET A 220 7.97 9.90 17.68
N GLY A 221 9.00 10.27 16.92
CA GLY A 221 9.77 9.38 16.06
C GLY A 221 10.47 8.20 16.77
N ASP A 222 10.63 8.27 18.09
CA ASP A 222 11.16 7.20 18.94
C ASP A 222 10.09 6.19 19.40
N VAL A 223 8.81 6.43 19.10
CA VAL A 223 7.71 5.54 19.47
C VAL A 223 7.29 4.72 18.27
N HIS A 224 7.74 3.47 18.19
CA HIS A 224 7.49 2.55 17.07
C HIS A 224 6.04 2.07 16.98
N ARG A 225 5.14 2.99 16.66
CA ARG A 225 3.71 2.78 16.40
C ARG A 225 3.25 3.75 15.33
N GLN A 226 2.21 3.37 14.58
CA GLN A 226 1.61 4.26 13.56
C GLN A 226 0.83 5.42 14.18
N GLY A 227 0.19 5.18 15.33
CA GLY A 227 -0.55 6.19 16.05
C GLY A 227 -0.50 5.97 17.55
N ILE A 228 -0.53 7.06 18.29
CA ILE A 228 -0.46 7.07 19.75
C ILE A 228 -1.51 8.02 20.33
N GLN A 229 -2.03 7.68 21.48
CA GLN A 229 -2.82 8.58 22.29
C GLN A 229 -1.89 9.36 23.23
N MET A 230 -1.97 10.69 23.18
CA MET A 230 -1.12 11.59 23.97
C MET A 230 -1.89 12.29 25.07
N SER A 231 -1.20 12.57 26.18
CA SER A 231 -1.65 13.51 27.20
C SER A 231 -1.09 14.92 26.95
N MET A 232 -1.67 15.94 27.57
CA MET A 232 -1.11 17.30 27.54
C MET A 232 0.29 17.35 28.11
N GLU A 233 0.59 16.56 29.14
CA GLU A 233 1.93 16.45 29.74
C GLU A 233 2.96 15.92 28.72
N MET A 234 2.59 14.91 27.93
CA MET A 234 3.47 14.43 26.85
C MET A 234 3.76 15.53 25.83
N VAL A 235 2.75 16.33 25.45
CA VAL A 235 2.94 17.46 24.54
C VAL A 235 3.91 18.49 25.12
N LEU A 236 3.76 18.83 26.42
CA LEU A 236 4.68 19.73 27.14
C LEU A 236 6.12 19.20 27.13
N ASN A 237 6.31 17.93 27.46
CA ASN A 237 7.64 17.31 27.54
C ASN A 237 8.31 17.19 26.15
N ARG A 238 7.57 16.92 25.09
CA ARG A 238 8.09 16.82 23.72
C ARG A 238 8.38 18.19 23.12
N ALA A 239 7.76 19.26 23.64
CA ALA A 239 7.97 20.65 23.29
C ALA A 239 8.05 20.89 21.75
N PRO A 240 7.01 20.56 20.97
CA PRO A 240 7.02 20.74 19.54
C PRO A 240 7.17 22.21 19.15
N GLU A 241 7.91 22.48 18.07
CA GLU A 241 8.06 23.80 17.45
C GLU A 241 6.91 24.12 16.49
N VAL A 242 6.28 23.06 15.97
CA VAL A 242 5.07 23.13 15.13
C VAL A 242 4.09 22.07 15.58
N ILE A 243 2.82 22.42 15.67
CA ILE A 243 1.71 21.47 15.79
C ILE A 243 0.91 21.56 14.50
N VAL A 244 0.76 20.41 13.82
CA VAL A 244 -0.13 20.29 12.66
C VAL A 244 -1.30 19.42 13.05
N GLU A 245 -2.49 19.97 12.98
CA GLU A 245 -3.74 19.26 13.22
C GLU A 245 -4.42 18.93 11.90
N LEU A 246 -4.67 17.65 11.66
CA LEU A 246 -5.34 17.15 10.46
C LEU A 246 -6.83 16.98 10.75
N ARG A 247 -7.68 17.49 9.87
CA ARG A 247 -9.13 17.31 9.90
C ARG A 247 -9.62 16.89 8.52
N TYR A 248 -10.43 15.87 8.45
CA TYR A 248 -10.77 15.22 7.19
C TYR A 248 -12.28 15.08 6.92
N SER A 249 -13.14 15.18 7.93
CA SER A 249 -14.58 15.25 7.70
C SER A 249 -15.10 16.70 7.80
N PRO A 250 -16.20 17.04 7.13
CA PRO A 250 -16.83 18.36 7.26
C PRO A 250 -17.21 18.69 8.71
N GLU A 251 -17.66 17.71 9.48
CA GLU A 251 -18.03 17.84 10.89
C GLU A 251 -16.79 18.14 11.74
N ASP A 252 -15.68 17.44 11.48
CA ASP A 252 -14.42 17.68 12.16
C ASP A 252 -13.90 19.08 11.90
N VAL A 253 -13.96 19.53 10.64
CA VAL A 253 -13.49 20.86 10.23
C VAL A 253 -14.36 21.94 10.89
N SER A 254 -15.68 21.81 10.84
CA SER A 254 -16.61 22.82 11.40
C SER A 254 -16.54 22.90 12.92
N SER A 255 -16.17 21.83 13.61
CA SER A 255 -16.04 21.76 15.07
C SER A 255 -14.61 22.03 15.58
N ALA A 256 -13.64 22.23 14.70
CA ALA A 256 -12.24 22.42 15.08
C ALA A 256 -12.04 23.74 15.85
N ASP A 257 -11.79 23.63 17.15
CA ASP A 257 -11.43 24.77 18.00
C ASP A 257 -9.92 24.76 18.25
N MET A 258 -9.19 25.50 17.41
CA MET A 258 -7.73 25.61 17.51
C MET A 258 -7.30 26.39 18.77
N SER A 259 -8.19 27.20 19.37
CA SER A 259 -7.90 27.95 20.59
C SER A 259 -7.68 27.06 21.81
N ALA A 260 -8.14 25.82 21.77
CA ALA A 260 -7.88 24.83 22.82
C ALA A 260 -6.37 24.66 23.11
N TRP A 261 -5.52 24.83 22.11
CA TRP A 261 -4.06 24.75 22.26
C TRP A 261 -3.47 25.87 23.11
N ASN A 262 -4.16 27.00 23.28
CA ASN A 262 -3.71 28.12 24.12
C ASN A 262 -3.51 27.73 25.58
N ARG A 263 -4.12 26.61 26.04
CA ARG A 263 -3.88 26.04 27.37
C ARG A 263 -2.43 25.57 27.58
N LEU A 264 -1.69 25.34 26.49
CA LEU A 264 -0.29 24.93 26.50
C LEU A 264 0.63 26.08 26.05
N ALA A 265 0.42 27.28 26.61
CA ALA A 265 1.12 28.51 26.22
C ALA A 265 2.66 28.45 26.32
N SER A 266 3.21 27.54 27.12
CA SER A 266 4.65 27.30 27.23
C SER A 266 5.24 26.45 26.10
N VAL A 267 4.41 25.74 25.32
CA VAL A 267 4.87 24.94 24.18
C VAL A 267 5.35 25.88 23.06
N PRO A 268 6.54 25.67 22.50
CA PRO A 268 7.10 26.53 21.44
C PRO A 268 6.15 26.78 20.28
N ALA A 269 5.44 25.76 19.81
CA ALA A 269 4.46 25.89 18.74
C ALA A 269 3.33 26.87 19.06
N VAL A 270 2.82 26.85 20.30
CA VAL A 270 1.75 27.77 20.74
C VAL A 270 2.29 29.17 20.94
N LYS A 271 3.43 29.30 21.62
CA LYS A 271 4.10 30.60 21.87
C LYS A 271 4.42 31.32 20.57
N ASN A 272 4.82 30.61 19.52
CA ASN A 272 5.23 31.16 18.23
C ASN A 272 4.12 31.16 17.19
N HIS A 273 2.86 30.91 17.58
CA HIS A 273 1.69 30.86 16.68
C HIS A 273 1.86 29.86 15.51
N ARG A 274 2.54 28.74 15.76
CA ARG A 274 2.80 27.66 14.81
C ARG A 274 1.90 26.44 15.07
N VAL A 275 0.62 26.69 15.39
CA VAL A 275 -0.43 25.66 15.45
C VAL A 275 -1.27 25.77 14.17
N ILE A 276 -1.15 24.79 13.30
CA ILE A 276 -1.63 24.84 11.91
C ILE A 276 -2.72 23.81 11.73
N LEU A 277 -3.83 24.20 11.11
CA LEU A 277 -4.88 23.28 10.67
C LEU A 277 -4.71 22.97 9.19
N LEU A 278 -4.64 21.67 8.85
CA LEU A 278 -4.74 21.19 7.49
C LEU A 278 -5.99 20.31 7.33
N THR A 279 -6.72 20.53 6.26
CA THR A 279 -8.00 19.84 6.02
C THR A 279 -7.97 19.05 4.74
N GLY A 280 -8.56 17.86 4.75
CA GLY A 280 -8.71 16.99 3.57
C GLY A 280 -8.49 15.51 3.88
N GLU A 281 -9.25 14.66 3.21
CA GLU A 281 -9.15 13.20 3.36
C GLU A 281 -7.78 12.65 2.90
N GLU A 282 -7.11 13.34 1.97
CA GLU A 282 -5.80 12.96 1.45
C GLU A 282 -4.71 12.86 2.52
N PHE A 283 -4.92 13.48 3.69
CA PHE A 283 -3.99 13.37 4.82
C PHE A 283 -4.15 12.07 5.61
N VAL A 284 -5.29 11.38 5.49
CA VAL A 284 -5.59 10.16 6.27
C VAL A 284 -5.84 8.93 5.39
N VAL A 285 -5.93 9.13 4.07
CA VAL A 285 -6.07 8.05 3.08
C VAL A 285 -4.72 7.83 2.39
N PRO A 286 -4.02 6.70 2.64
CA PRO A 286 -2.73 6.39 2.00
C PRO A 286 -2.92 5.98 0.53
N GLY A 287 -3.35 6.94 -0.29
CA GLY A 287 -3.72 6.79 -1.68
C GLY A 287 -2.90 7.67 -2.64
N PRO A 288 -3.30 7.76 -3.91
CA PRO A 288 -2.58 8.52 -4.94
C PRO A 288 -2.46 10.02 -4.66
N ARG A 289 -3.31 10.58 -3.80
CA ARG A 289 -3.27 12.00 -3.40
C ARG A 289 -2.22 12.32 -2.34
N VAL A 290 -1.46 11.32 -1.86
CA VAL A 290 -0.46 11.50 -0.81
C VAL A 290 0.66 12.48 -1.18
N ALA A 291 1.02 12.60 -2.44
CA ALA A 291 2.02 13.58 -2.88
C ALA A 291 1.51 15.02 -2.72
N ASP A 292 0.23 15.27 -2.97
CA ASP A 292 -0.40 16.58 -2.75
C ASP A 292 -0.52 16.89 -1.26
N ALA A 293 -0.93 15.91 -0.44
CA ALA A 293 -0.93 16.03 1.02
C ALA A 293 0.47 16.36 1.56
N THR A 294 1.50 15.64 1.09
CA THR A 294 2.90 15.88 1.49
C THR A 294 3.35 17.29 1.11
N ARG A 295 3.01 17.76 -0.08
CA ARG A 295 3.36 19.11 -0.55
C ARG A 295 2.68 20.19 0.31
N ARG A 296 1.39 20.02 0.64
CA ARG A 296 0.66 20.94 1.52
C ARG A 296 1.24 20.95 2.92
N LEU A 297 1.64 19.79 3.46
CA LEU A 297 2.34 19.69 4.74
C LEU A 297 3.70 20.39 4.67
N ALA A 298 4.48 20.19 3.61
CA ALA A 298 5.76 20.85 3.41
C ALA A 298 5.62 22.38 3.32
N ALA A 299 4.59 22.88 2.62
CA ALA A 299 4.28 24.30 2.56
C ALA A 299 3.94 24.91 3.93
N ALA A 300 3.25 24.13 4.78
CA ALA A 300 2.93 24.57 6.14
C ALA A 300 4.17 24.59 7.05
N LEU A 301 5.11 23.67 6.87
CA LEU A 301 6.35 23.60 7.64
C LEU A 301 7.38 24.66 7.17
N HIS A 302 7.41 24.95 5.87
CA HIS A 302 8.38 25.80 5.19
C HIS A 302 7.67 26.92 4.39
N PRO A 303 7.00 27.86 5.06
CA PRO A 303 6.22 28.91 4.40
C PRO A 303 7.08 29.90 3.59
N GLU A 304 8.39 29.89 3.79
CA GLU A 304 9.35 30.69 3.03
C GLU A 304 9.61 30.13 1.61
N LEU A 305 9.23 28.87 1.35
CA LEU A 305 9.38 28.25 0.03
C LEU A 305 8.16 28.53 -0.85
N LYS A 306 8.40 28.76 -2.14
CA LYS A 306 7.33 28.79 -3.15
C LYS A 306 7.01 27.36 -3.59
N TRP A 307 5.78 26.94 -3.48
CA TRP A 307 5.30 25.59 -3.78
C TRP A 307 4.49 25.52 -5.08
#